data_b15e476aeb97c150305a1fbb28d89fb1
#
_entry.id   b15e476aeb97c150305a1fbb28d89fb1
#
_cell.length_a   1.000
_cell.length_b   1.000
_cell.length_c   1.000
_cell.angle_alpha   90.00
_cell.angle_beta   90.00
_cell.angle_gamma   90.00
#
_symmetry.space_group_name_H-M   'P 1'
#
loop_
_entity.id
_entity.type
_entity.pdbx_description
1 polymer ?
#
loop_
_entity_poly.entity_id
_entity_poly.type
_entity_poly.pdbx_seq_one_letter_code
_entity_poly.pdbx_strand_id
1 'polypeptide(L)'
;MPGTEQLAGAPGVPGHPESVAQLTDLLREGGYLADRGLATALFVAMSLQRPVLLEGEVGVGKTEVAKVLASVFGRKLIRLQCYEGIDTSQALYEWDYTRQMLQIRALSEHQVMGDEAVDKLFGPKFLLERPLLEAVRAGDRSVLLIDEVDRADDEFEAFLLEVLSDFQISIPEIGTIKAESAPLVVLTSNRTRELHDALKRRCLYHWIGYPPAEREVQIVLIREPGVSEALARNVVAAVNRLRQLDLAKPPGVAETIDWARTVDLLGGTALDPQLAHDTIGAVVKERDDLDVVRDNLEEITSGA
;
A
#
# COMPACT_ATOMS: atom_id res chain seq x y z
N MET A 1 8.49 39.71 10.92
CA MET A 1 8.18 38.39 11.51
C MET A 1 6.68 38.29 11.66
N PRO A 2 5.93 37.59 10.78
CA PRO A 2 4.54 37.24 11.05
C PRO A 2 4.49 35.87 11.73
N GLY A 3 3.58 35.77 12.71
CA GLY A 3 3.48 34.68 13.66
C GLY A 3 3.05 33.37 13.02
N THR A 4 3.53 32.30 13.61
CA THR A 4 3.07 30.92 13.48
C THR A 4 1.62 30.82 14.01
N GLU A 5 0.63 30.91 13.12
CA GLU A 5 -0.71 30.43 13.42
C GLU A 5 -0.69 28.89 13.49
N GLN A 6 -0.90 28.38 14.69
CA GLN A 6 -1.20 26.99 14.96
C GLN A 6 -2.52 26.63 14.25
N LEU A 7 -2.43 25.78 13.24
CA LEU A 7 -3.58 25.10 12.66
C LEU A 7 -4.11 24.08 13.70
N ALA A 8 -5.08 24.52 14.49
CA ALA A 8 -5.82 23.65 15.39
C ALA A 8 -6.75 22.74 14.55
N GLY A 9 -6.49 21.43 14.57
CA GLY A 9 -7.32 20.42 13.93
C GLY A 9 -8.72 20.34 14.54
N ALA A 10 -9.69 19.94 13.73
CA ALA A 10 -11.07 19.70 14.16
C ALA A 10 -11.14 18.57 15.20
N PRO A 11 -12.05 18.62 16.19
CA PRO A 11 -12.14 17.62 17.24
C PRO A 11 -12.67 16.29 16.68
N GLY A 12 -11.87 15.23 16.77
CA GLY A 12 -12.29 13.83 16.49
C GLY A 12 -11.46 13.05 15.49
N VAL A 13 -10.54 13.68 14.72
CA VAL A 13 -9.53 12.97 13.91
C VAL A 13 -8.21 13.07 14.67
N PRO A 14 -7.44 11.98 14.88
CA PRO A 14 -6.09 12.10 15.41
C PRO A 14 -5.34 13.07 14.52
N GLY A 15 -4.96 14.22 15.06
CA GLY A 15 -4.32 15.29 14.31
C GLY A 15 -3.02 14.80 13.70
N HIS A 16 -2.48 15.56 12.75
CA HIS A 16 -1.13 15.37 12.23
C HIS A 16 -0.16 15.14 13.40
N PRO A 17 0.71 14.10 13.37
CA PRO A 17 1.64 13.83 14.45
C PRO A 17 2.56 15.04 14.66
N GLU A 18 2.84 15.39 15.92
CA GLU A 18 3.66 16.56 16.28
C GLU A 18 5.16 16.29 16.08
N SER A 19 5.55 15.01 15.98
CA SER A 19 6.94 14.60 15.84
C SER A 19 7.09 13.23 15.18
N VAL A 20 8.29 12.95 14.66
CA VAL A 20 8.67 11.62 14.14
C VAL A 20 8.54 10.54 15.22
N ALA A 21 8.86 10.87 16.49
CA ALA A 21 8.74 9.93 17.60
C ALA A 21 7.28 9.53 17.83
N GLN A 22 6.36 10.50 17.90
CA GLN A 22 4.93 10.24 18.03
C GLN A 22 4.39 9.39 16.88
N LEU A 23 4.78 9.71 15.63
CA LEU A 23 4.38 8.87 14.48
C LEU A 23 4.90 7.44 14.61
N THR A 24 6.15 7.25 15.06
CA THR A 24 6.73 5.92 15.28
C THR A 24 5.92 5.13 16.31
N ASP A 25 5.51 5.75 17.40
CA ASP A 25 4.70 5.12 18.46
C ASP A 25 3.30 4.76 17.93
N LEU A 26 2.65 5.67 17.20
CA LEU A 26 1.35 5.41 16.57
C LEU A 26 1.42 4.25 15.59
N LEU A 27 2.45 4.17 14.73
CA LEU A 27 2.64 3.05 13.81
C LEU A 27 2.85 1.73 14.55
N ARG A 28 3.60 1.76 15.66
CA ARG A 28 3.80 0.59 16.52
C ARG A 28 2.50 0.12 17.17
N GLU A 29 1.69 1.01 17.68
CA GLU A 29 0.35 0.72 18.22
C GLU A 29 -0.56 0.12 17.15
N GLY A 30 -0.43 0.55 15.88
CA GLY A 30 -1.08 -0.04 14.73
C GLY A 30 -0.47 -1.37 14.26
N GLY A 31 0.54 -1.91 14.95
CA GLY A 31 1.19 -3.18 14.61
C GLY A 31 2.23 -3.09 13.49
N TYR A 32 2.74 -1.89 13.20
CA TYR A 32 3.81 -1.68 12.20
C TYR A 32 5.09 -1.12 12.84
N LEU A 33 6.17 -1.88 12.77
CA LEU A 33 7.47 -1.49 13.32
C LEU A 33 8.30 -0.70 12.29
N ALA A 34 7.99 0.58 12.15
CA ALA A 34 8.76 1.47 11.28
C ALA A 34 10.18 1.70 11.83
N ASP A 35 11.16 1.79 10.91
CA ASP A 35 12.45 2.36 11.29
C ASP A 35 12.36 3.90 11.30
N ARG A 36 13.41 4.53 11.84
CA ARG A 36 13.48 5.99 11.94
C ARG A 36 13.44 6.68 10.57
N GLY A 37 14.05 6.05 9.55
CA GLY A 37 14.08 6.59 8.19
C GLY A 37 12.68 6.64 7.58
N LEU A 38 11.96 5.52 7.63
CA LEU A 38 10.57 5.44 7.16
C LEU A 38 9.66 6.40 7.94
N ALA A 39 9.72 6.39 9.27
CA ALA A 39 8.91 7.30 10.10
C ALA A 39 9.20 8.77 9.77
N THR A 40 10.47 9.13 9.50
CA THR A 40 10.84 10.48 9.09
C THR A 40 10.28 10.81 7.72
N ALA A 41 10.41 9.92 6.73
CA ALA A 41 9.87 10.13 5.38
C ALA A 41 8.35 10.33 5.41
N LEU A 42 7.64 9.51 6.17
CA LEU A 42 6.19 9.62 6.34
C LEU A 42 5.79 10.92 7.04
N PHE A 43 6.47 11.28 8.13
CA PHE A 43 6.22 12.53 8.84
C PHE A 43 6.41 13.76 7.94
N VAL A 44 7.49 13.80 7.17
CA VAL A 44 7.77 14.90 6.25
C VAL A 44 6.76 14.92 5.09
N ALA A 45 6.39 13.73 4.55
CA ALA A 45 5.37 13.63 3.51
C ALA A 45 4.02 14.20 3.97
N MET A 46 3.60 13.85 5.17
CA MET A 46 2.37 14.38 5.79
C MET A 46 2.46 15.88 6.02
N SER A 47 3.58 16.37 6.55
CA SER A 47 3.79 17.80 6.84
C SER A 47 3.83 18.68 5.60
N LEU A 48 4.40 18.17 4.50
CA LEU A 48 4.51 18.88 3.23
C LEU A 48 3.36 18.59 2.27
N GLN A 49 2.41 17.74 2.67
CA GLN A 49 1.30 17.26 1.81
C GLN A 49 1.80 16.73 0.47
N ARG A 50 2.89 15.95 0.50
CA ARG A 50 3.51 15.35 -0.68
C ARG A 50 3.31 13.83 -0.66
N PRO A 51 3.16 13.18 -1.83
CA PRO A 51 3.17 11.74 -1.92
C PRO A 51 4.47 11.15 -1.37
N VAL A 52 4.41 9.95 -0.80
CA VAL A 52 5.58 9.14 -0.47
C VAL A 52 5.66 7.94 -1.40
N LEU A 53 6.84 7.71 -1.99
CA LEU A 53 7.17 6.54 -2.79
C LEU A 53 7.99 5.56 -1.94
N LEU A 54 7.42 4.39 -1.71
CA LEU A 54 8.04 3.28 -1.00
C LEU A 54 8.52 2.25 -2.02
N GLU A 55 9.82 2.14 -2.22
CA GLU A 55 10.43 1.08 -3.02
C GLU A 55 11.08 0.03 -2.13
N GLY A 56 11.25 -1.17 -2.61
CA GLY A 56 11.92 -2.25 -1.87
C GLY A 56 11.56 -3.63 -2.39
N GLU A 57 12.15 -4.65 -1.77
CA GLU A 57 11.92 -6.05 -2.10
C GLU A 57 10.45 -6.46 -1.92
N VAL A 58 10.06 -7.56 -2.57
CA VAL A 58 8.73 -8.13 -2.41
C VAL A 58 8.55 -8.63 -0.96
N GLY A 59 7.37 -8.49 -0.39
CA GLY A 59 7.06 -9.03 0.93
C GLY A 59 7.64 -8.27 2.14
N VAL A 60 8.26 -7.08 1.95
CA VAL A 60 8.82 -6.28 3.07
C VAL A 60 7.80 -5.39 3.79
N GLY A 61 6.53 -5.41 3.36
CA GLY A 61 5.45 -4.68 4.04
C GLY A 61 5.18 -3.26 3.53
N LYS A 62 5.55 -2.90 2.29
CA LYS A 62 5.26 -1.58 1.69
C LYS A 62 3.78 -1.21 1.71
N THR A 63 2.92 -2.10 1.23
CA THR A 63 1.46 -1.93 1.20
C THR A 63 0.86 -1.81 2.60
N GLU A 64 1.45 -2.47 3.59
CA GLU A 64 0.99 -2.45 4.98
C GLU A 64 1.13 -1.07 5.62
N VAL A 65 2.12 -0.28 5.21
CA VAL A 65 2.29 1.12 5.67
C VAL A 65 1.00 1.93 5.46
N ALA A 66 0.42 1.87 4.25
CA ALA A 66 -0.79 2.63 3.94
C ALA A 66 -2.01 2.16 4.75
N LYS A 67 -2.14 0.85 4.98
CA LYS A 67 -3.22 0.28 5.79
C LYS A 67 -3.13 0.74 7.23
N VAL A 68 -1.93 0.69 7.81
CA VAL A 68 -1.70 1.11 9.20
C VAL A 68 -1.92 2.61 9.34
N LEU A 69 -1.42 3.44 8.42
CA LEU A 69 -1.70 4.88 8.41
C LEU A 69 -3.20 5.16 8.36
N ALA A 70 -3.95 4.46 7.51
CA ALA A 70 -5.40 4.64 7.45
C ALA A 70 -6.09 4.26 8.77
N SER A 71 -5.69 3.15 9.38
CA SER A 71 -6.24 2.68 10.66
C SER A 71 -5.92 3.65 11.81
N VAL A 72 -4.65 4.03 11.96
CA VAL A 72 -4.16 4.86 13.07
C VAL A 72 -4.76 6.26 13.05
N PHE A 73 -4.93 6.84 11.86
CA PHE A 73 -5.52 8.17 11.70
C PHE A 73 -7.05 8.14 11.47
N GLY A 74 -7.69 6.97 11.52
CA GLY A 74 -9.14 6.84 11.29
C GLY A 74 -9.57 7.30 9.89
N ARG A 75 -8.69 7.17 8.88
CA ARG A 75 -8.92 7.61 7.50
C ARG A 75 -9.40 6.45 6.64
N LYS A 76 -10.18 6.74 5.61
CA LYS A 76 -10.59 5.73 4.63
C LYS A 76 -9.39 5.31 3.79
N LEU A 77 -9.08 4.01 3.76
CA LEU A 77 -8.11 3.47 2.79
C LEU A 77 -8.78 3.35 1.42
N ILE A 78 -8.21 4.01 0.43
CA ILE A 78 -8.59 3.91 -0.98
C ILE A 78 -7.41 3.30 -1.72
N ARG A 79 -7.61 2.15 -2.37
CA ARG A 79 -6.53 1.43 -3.07
C ARG A 79 -6.74 1.45 -4.57
N LEU A 80 -5.70 1.88 -5.28
CA LEU A 80 -5.53 1.71 -6.72
C LEU A 80 -4.41 0.69 -6.95
N GLN A 81 -4.76 -0.51 -7.42
CA GLN A 81 -3.80 -1.53 -7.82
C GLN A 81 -3.40 -1.29 -9.27
N CYS A 82 -2.10 -1.02 -9.50
CA CYS A 82 -1.59 -0.89 -10.86
C CYS A 82 -1.32 -2.26 -11.48
N TYR A 83 -1.53 -2.35 -12.78
CA TYR A 83 -1.25 -3.51 -13.62
C TYR A 83 -1.04 -3.05 -15.06
N GLU A 84 -0.45 -3.89 -15.88
CA GLU A 84 -0.18 -3.59 -17.29
C GLU A 84 -1.48 -3.34 -18.06
N GLY A 85 -1.56 -2.17 -18.72
CA GLY A 85 -2.75 -1.76 -19.46
C GLY A 85 -3.85 -1.12 -18.61
N ILE A 86 -3.55 -0.72 -17.36
CA ILE A 86 -4.48 0.11 -16.58
C ILE A 86 -4.70 1.44 -17.31
N ASP A 87 -5.96 1.86 -17.42
CA ASP A 87 -6.33 3.12 -18.06
C ASP A 87 -6.98 4.12 -17.09
N THR A 88 -7.17 5.33 -17.58
CA THR A 88 -7.77 6.42 -16.79
C THR A 88 -9.21 6.15 -16.38
N SER A 89 -9.98 5.38 -17.16
CA SER A 89 -11.39 5.05 -16.83
C SER A 89 -11.48 4.14 -15.62
N GLN A 90 -10.50 3.26 -15.44
CA GLN A 90 -10.44 2.34 -14.31
C GLN A 90 -9.91 3.01 -13.03
N ALA A 91 -9.11 4.06 -13.18
CA ALA A 91 -8.49 4.76 -12.06
C ALA A 91 -9.26 6.00 -11.61
N LEU A 92 -9.92 6.69 -12.55
CA LEU A 92 -10.47 8.02 -12.34
C LEU A 92 -11.99 8.02 -12.13
N TYR A 93 -12.73 7.71 -13.16
CA TYR A 93 -14.19 7.63 -13.13
C TYR A 93 -14.71 6.85 -14.34
N GLU A 94 -15.95 6.44 -14.25
CA GLU A 94 -16.71 5.82 -15.33
C GLU A 94 -18.14 6.34 -15.30
N TRP A 95 -18.77 6.45 -16.47
CA TRP A 95 -20.19 6.78 -16.55
C TRP A 95 -21.05 5.53 -16.33
N ASP A 96 -22.06 5.61 -15.45
CA ASP A 96 -23.05 4.57 -15.25
C ASP A 96 -24.03 4.53 -16.44
N TYR A 97 -23.54 3.99 -17.55
CA TYR A 97 -24.34 3.86 -18.78
C TYR A 97 -25.64 3.08 -18.56
N THR A 98 -25.64 2.09 -17.71
CA THR A 98 -26.84 1.31 -17.39
C THR A 98 -27.92 2.21 -16.78
N ARG A 99 -27.52 3.01 -15.80
CA ARG A 99 -28.43 3.95 -15.13
C ARG A 99 -28.86 5.08 -16.04
N GLN A 100 -27.96 5.57 -16.91
CA GLN A 100 -28.29 6.56 -17.96
C GLN A 100 -29.35 5.99 -18.92
N MET A 101 -29.19 4.75 -19.41
CA MET A 101 -30.15 4.10 -20.31
C MET A 101 -31.52 3.91 -19.66
N LEU A 102 -31.58 3.54 -18.39
CA LEU A 102 -32.85 3.44 -17.65
C LEU A 102 -33.53 4.81 -17.54
N GLN A 103 -32.75 5.85 -17.27
CA GLN A 103 -33.27 7.22 -17.19
C GLN A 103 -33.81 7.71 -18.55
N ILE A 104 -33.10 7.42 -19.65
CA ILE A 104 -33.54 7.75 -21.01
C ILE A 104 -34.89 7.09 -21.31
N ARG A 105 -35.05 5.81 -21.00
CA ARG A 105 -36.33 5.10 -21.18
C ARG A 105 -37.47 5.74 -20.39
N ALA A 106 -37.24 6.05 -19.13
CA ALA A 106 -38.21 6.71 -18.28
C ALA A 106 -38.62 8.10 -18.81
N LEU A 107 -37.67 8.88 -19.34
CA LEU A 107 -37.92 10.21 -19.97
C LEU A 107 -38.67 10.09 -21.30
N SER A 108 -38.36 9.07 -22.10
CA SER A 108 -39.05 8.81 -23.39
C SER A 108 -40.53 8.47 -23.20
N GLU A 109 -40.89 7.75 -22.16
CA GLU A 109 -42.28 7.43 -21.81
C GLU A 109 -43.08 8.69 -21.44
N HIS A 110 -42.44 9.75 -20.97
CA HIS A 110 -43.07 11.00 -20.54
C HIS A 110 -42.97 12.13 -21.57
N GLN A 111 -42.49 11.85 -22.79
CA GLN A 111 -42.31 12.84 -23.90
C GLN A 111 -41.45 14.10 -23.54
N VAL A 112 -40.57 13.98 -22.53
CA VAL A 112 -39.67 15.06 -22.09
C VAL A 112 -38.29 14.82 -22.72
N MET A 113 -38.15 15.09 -24.00
CA MET A 113 -36.87 15.05 -24.71
C MET A 113 -36.51 16.46 -25.19
N GLY A 114 -35.70 17.19 -24.40
CA GLY A 114 -35.07 18.44 -24.76
C GLY A 114 -33.58 18.38 -24.39
N ASP A 115 -32.78 19.32 -24.94
CA ASP A 115 -31.33 19.39 -24.71
C ASP A 115 -30.98 19.39 -23.19
N GLU A 116 -31.79 20.07 -22.38
CA GLU A 116 -31.63 20.03 -20.89
C GLU A 116 -31.77 18.64 -20.28
N ALA A 117 -32.51 17.71 -20.89
CA ALA A 117 -32.65 16.35 -20.39
C ALA A 117 -31.41 15.51 -20.71
N VAL A 118 -30.74 15.78 -21.82
CA VAL A 118 -29.47 15.15 -22.21
C VAL A 118 -28.34 15.62 -21.28
N ASP A 119 -28.21 16.91 -21.02
CA ASP A 119 -27.22 17.44 -20.09
C ASP A 119 -27.35 16.85 -18.68
N LYS A 120 -28.57 16.59 -18.23
CA LYS A 120 -28.80 15.94 -16.94
C LYS A 120 -28.31 14.50 -16.86
N LEU A 121 -28.08 13.81 -17.99
CA LEU A 121 -27.56 12.44 -18.03
C LEU A 121 -26.06 12.36 -17.71
N PHE A 122 -25.33 13.47 -17.89
CA PHE A 122 -23.92 13.59 -17.55
C PHE A 122 -23.69 14.31 -16.21
N GLY A 123 -24.69 14.32 -15.36
CA GLY A 123 -24.59 14.89 -14.02
C GLY A 123 -23.87 13.95 -13.01
N PRO A 124 -23.45 14.48 -11.85
CA PRO A 124 -22.69 13.73 -10.83
C PRO A 124 -23.36 12.43 -10.35
N LYS A 125 -24.69 12.31 -10.47
CA LYS A 125 -25.45 11.12 -10.06
C LYS A 125 -25.21 9.88 -10.94
N PHE A 126 -24.65 10.05 -12.12
CA PHE A 126 -24.29 8.99 -13.06
C PHE A 126 -22.79 8.74 -13.14
N LEU A 127 -22.01 9.45 -12.32
CA LEU A 127 -20.59 9.28 -12.23
C LEU A 127 -20.26 8.18 -11.23
N LEU A 128 -19.60 7.13 -11.70
CA LEU A 128 -19.02 6.09 -10.84
C LEU A 128 -17.61 6.53 -10.47
N GLU A 129 -17.42 6.86 -9.21
CA GLU A 129 -16.11 7.27 -8.70
C GLU A 129 -15.18 6.06 -8.66
N ARG A 130 -14.02 6.19 -9.28
CA ARG A 130 -12.90 5.28 -9.20
C ARG A 130 -11.88 5.79 -8.17
N PRO A 131 -10.87 5.01 -7.77
CA PRO A 131 -10.02 5.35 -6.61
C PRO A 131 -9.42 6.75 -6.61
N LEU A 132 -8.99 7.29 -7.74
CA LEU A 132 -8.37 8.63 -7.78
C LEU A 132 -9.40 9.73 -7.52
N LEU A 133 -10.56 9.68 -8.19
CA LEU A 133 -11.61 10.69 -7.96
C LEU A 133 -12.17 10.59 -6.53
N GLU A 134 -12.36 9.36 -6.04
CA GLU A 134 -12.80 9.12 -4.68
C GLU A 134 -11.81 9.74 -3.66
N ALA A 135 -10.50 9.54 -3.87
CA ALA A 135 -9.47 10.11 -3.00
C ALA A 135 -9.44 11.65 -3.04
N VAL A 136 -9.55 12.25 -4.24
CA VAL A 136 -9.61 13.71 -4.40
C VAL A 136 -10.82 14.29 -3.67
N ARG A 137 -12.00 13.66 -3.74
CA ARG A 137 -13.20 14.11 -3.02
C ARG A 137 -13.14 13.87 -1.52
N ALA A 138 -12.53 12.77 -1.09
CA ALA A 138 -12.38 12.48 0.33
C ALA A 138 -11.34 13.38 1.01
N GLY A 139 -10.32 13.85 0.25
CA GLY A 139 -9.27 14.72 0.75
C GLY A 139 -8.52 14.11 1.94
N ASP A 140 -8.24 14.89 2.97
CA ASP A 140 -7.51 14.49 4.18
C ASP A 140 -8.19 13.40 5.02
N ARG A 141 -9.45 13.05 4.70
CA ARG A 141 -10.15 11.92 5.30
C ARG A 141 -9.77 10.57 4.70
N SER A 142 -8.85 10.55 3.75
CA SER A 142 -8.41 9.32 3.07
C SER A 142 -6.89 9.15 3.07
N VAL A 143 -6.50 7.88 2.93
CA VAL A 143 -5.17 7.44 2.51
C VAL A 143 -5.32 6.79 1.14
N LEU A 144 -4.74 7.39 0.12
CA LEU A 144 -4.68 6.82 -1.22
C LEU A 144 -3.42 5.95 -1.34
N LEU A 145 -3.63 4.66 -1.53
CA LEU A 145 -2.57 3.70 -1.85
C LEU A 145 -2.57 3.43 -3.36
N ILE A 146 -1.50 3.84 -4.04
CA ILE A 146 -1.22 3.47 -5.43
C ILE A 146 -0.21 2.32 -5.38
N ASP A 147 -0.70 1.10 -5.54
CA ASP A 147 0.06 -0.12 -5.27
C ASP A 147 0.66 -0.67 -6.56
N GLU A 148 1.96 -1.06 -6.50
CA GLU A 148 2.75 -1.57 -7.63
C GLU A 148 2.75 -0.63 -8.85
N VAL A 149 3.05 0.66 -8.62
CA VAL A 149 3.03 1.68 -9.69
C VAL A 149 4.00 1.37 -10.84
N ASP A 150 5.05 0.61 -10.57
CA ASP A 150 6.01 0.10 -11.56
C ASP A 150 5.42 -0.93 -12.55
N ARG A 151 4.17 -1.34 -12.39
CA ARG A 151 3.44 -2.19 -13.33
C ARG A 151 2.57 -1.42 -14.33
N ALA A 152 2.35 -0.14 -14.09
CA ALA A 152 1.65 0.74 -15.01
C ALA A 152 2.57 1.15 -16.17
N ASP A 153 2.01 1.63 -17.28
CA ASP A 153 2.76 2.18 -18.40
C ASP A 153 3.13 3.67 -18.19
N ASP A 154 3.92 4.20 -19.11
CA ASP A 154 4.40 5.59 -19.06
C ASP A 154 3.28 6.61 -19.22
N GLU A 155 2.22 6.28 -19.97
CA GLU A 155 1.07 7.16 -20.17
C GLU A 155 0.30 7.35 -18.87
N PHE A 156 0.12 6.24 -18.14
CA PHE A 156 -0.54 6.28 -16.84
C PHE A 156 0.30 7.00 -15.79
N GLU A 157 1.64 6.85 -15.80
CA GLU A 157 2.50 7.65 -14.90
C GLU A 157 2.39 9.16 -15.20
N ALA A 158 2.37 9.55 -16.47
CA ALA A 158 2.18 10.95 -16.85
C ALA A 158 0.83 11.50 -16.35
N PHE A 159 -0.22 10.70 -16.44
CA PHE A 159 -1.54 11.02 -15.88
C PHE A 159 -1.50 11.15 -14.35
N LEU A 160 -0.86 10.22 -13.64
CA LEU A 160 -0.68 10.32 -12.18
C LEU A 160 0.05 11.61 -11.78
N LEU A 161 1.04 12.04 -12.57
CA LEU A 161 1.75 13.29 -12.33
C LEU A 161 0.81 14.50 -12.30
N GLU A 162 -0.16 14.57 -13.23
CA GLU A 162 -1.15 15.65 -13.29
C GLU A 162 -2.01 15.64 -12.02
N VAL A 163 -2.59 14.48 -11.69
CA VAL A 163 -3.50 14.34 -10.53
C VAL A 163 -2.79 14.64 -9.21
N LEU A 164 -1.57 14.10 -9.02
CA LEU A 164 -0.82 14.23 -7.77
C LEU A 164 -0.16 15.61 -7.58
N SER A 165 -0.13 16.43 -8.62
CA SER A 165 0.44 17.79 -8.53
C SER A 165 -0.45 18.74 -7.76
N ASP A 166 -1.73 18.77 -8.10
CA ASP A 166 -2.68 19.76 -7.62
C ASP A 166 -3.88 19.13 -6.93
N PHE A 167 -3.91 17.80 -6.84
CA PHE A 167 -5.04 17.00 -6.34
C PHE A 167 -6.37 17.44 -6.98
N GLN A 168 -6.34 17.58 -8.30
CA GLN A 168 -7.49 17.98 -9.10
C GLN A 168 -7.68 17.06 -10.30
N ILE A 169 -8.92 16.97 -10.76
CA ILE A 169 -9.34 16.14 -11.87
C ILE A 169 -10.31 16.96 -12.72
N SER A 170 -10.05 17.04 -14.02
CA SER A 170 -10.94 17.70 -14.96
C SER A 170 -11.81 16.67 -15.68
N ILE A 171 -13.12 16.79 -15.51
CA ILE A 171 -14.13 15.97 -16.18
C ILE A 171 -14.85 16.88 -17.17
N PRO A 172 -14.81 16.60 -18.48
CA PRO A 172 -15.31 17.54 -19.51
C PRO A 172 -16.73 18.03 -19.25
N GLU A 173 -17.64 17.15 -18.81
CA GLU A 173 -19.06 17.44 -18.64
C GLU A 173 -19.40 18.07 -17.27
N ILE A 174 -18.50 17.94 -16.29
CA ILE A 174 -18.76 18.40 -14.90
C ILE A 174 -17.87 19.59 -14.53
N GLY A 175 -16.72 19.71 -15.19
CA GLY A 175 -15.68 20.68 -14.85
C GLY A 175 -14.58 20.11 -13.94
N THR A 176 -13.82 20.98 -13.31
CA THR A 176 -12.68 20.58 -12.48
C THR A 176 -13.12 20.31 -11.05
N ILE A 177 -12.81 19.13 -10.56
CA ILE A 177 -12.98 18.71 -9.17
C ILE A 177 -11.61 18.81 -8.51
N LYS A 178 -11.50 19.62 -7.46
CA LYS A 178 -10.27 19.82 -6.70
C LYS A 178 -10.49 19.39 -5.24
N ALA A 179 -9.49 18.74 -4.65
CA ALA A 179 -9.51 18.44 -3.22
C ALA A 179 -9.47 19.72 -2.38
N GLU A 180 -10.31 19.81 -1.37
CA GLU A 180 -10.28 20.91 -0.37
C GLU A 180 -9.02 20.80 0.49
N SER A 181 -8.59 19.58 0.78
CA SER A 181 -7.38 19.23 1.51
C SER A 181 -6.75 17.99 0.85
N ALA A 182 -5.42 17.92 0.81
CA ALA A 182 -4.72 16.82 0.13
C ALA A 182 -4.94 15.48 0.84
N PRO A 183 -5.26 14.38 0.12
CA PRO A 183 -5.20 13.04 0.69
C PRO A 183 -3.76 12.69 1.07
N LEU A 184 -3.58 11.79 2.05
CA LEU A 184 -2.28 11.18 2.25
C LEU A 184 -2.04 10.11 1.17
N VAL A 185 -1.00 10.29 0.35
CA VAL A 185 -0.73 9.41 -0.78
C VAL A 185 0.52 8.58 -0.54
N VAL A 186 0.36 7.26 -0.68
CA VAL A 186 1.45 6.27 -0.61
C VAL A 186 1.50 5.54 -1.95
N LEU A 187 2.65 5.62 -2.63
CA LEU A 187 2.95 4.81 -3.81
C LEU A 187 3.88 3.67 -3.39
N THR A 188 3.67 2.48 -3.95
CA THR A 188 4.59 1.35 -3.77
C THR A 188 5.16 0.89 -5.10
N SER A 189 6.41 0.41 -5.08
CA SER A 189 7.12 -0.13 -6.24
C SER A 189 7.99 -1.31 -5.82
N ASN A 190 8.00 -2.36 -6.64
CA ASN A 190 8.91 -3.52 -6.52
C ASN A 190 10.11 -3.39 -7.48
N ARG A 191 10.24 -2.24 -8.18
CA ARG A 191 11.27 -1.98 -9.17
C ARG A 191 11.31 -3.00 -10.33
N THR A 192 10.17 -3.50 -10.75
CA THR A 192 10.08 -4.35 -11.93
C THR A 192 10.48 -3.61 -13.21
N ARG A 193 10.28 -2.27 -13.21
CA ARG A 193 10.84 -1.31 -14.16
C ARG A 193 11.21 0.00 -13.46
N GLU A 194 11.97 0.85 -14.13
CA GLU A 194 12.24 2.21 -13.64
C GLU A 194 11.03 3.13 -13.80
N LEU A 195 10.73 3.89 -12.76
CA LEU A 195 9.70 4.94 -12.79
C LEU A 195 10.28 6.23 -13.38
N HIS A 196 9.44 7.02 -14.03
CA HIS A 196 9.83 8.31 -14.55
C HIS A 196 10.37 9.24 -13.46
N ASP A 197 11.48 9.90 -13.74
CA ASP A 197 12.11 10.88 -12.84
C ASP A 197 11.13 11.97 -12.39
N ALA A 198 10.20 12.37 -13.26
CA ALA A 198 9.20 13.37 -12.93
C ALA A 198 8.29 12.94 -11.77
N LEU A 199 7.87 11.65 -11.72
CA LEU A 199 7.08 11.09 -10.64
C LEU A 199 7.93 10.98 -9.35
N LYS A 200 9.15 10.46 -9.44
CA LYS A 200 10.08 10.36 -8.30
C LYS A 200 10.34 11.72 -7.64
N ARG A 201 10.54 12.79 -8.43
CA ARG A 201 10.80 14.16 -7.92
C ARG A 201 9.61 14.77 -7.18
N ARG A 202 8.39 14.32 -7.45
CA ARG A 202 7.19 14.78 -6.73
C ARG A 202 6.98 14.09 -5.41
N CYS A 203 7.52 12.88 -5.25
CA CYS A 203 7.40 12.07 -4.07
C CYS A 203 8.53 12.33 -3.06
N LEU A 204 8.28 12.06 -1.80
CA LEU A 204 9.33 11.72 -0.85
C LEU A 204 9.68 10.26 -1.08
N TYR A 205 10.96 9.94 -1.17
CA TYR A 205 11.44 8.61 -1.49
C TYR A 205 11.94 7.89 -0.23
N HIS A 206 11.56 6.62 -0.07
CA HIS A 206 12.15 5.77 0.95
C HIS A 206 12.28 4.33 0.44
N TRP A 207 13.46 3.74 0.65
CA TRP A 207 13.72 2.34 0.37
C TRP A 207 13.43 1.49 1.62
N ILE A 208 12.59 0.45 1.47
CA ILE A 208 12.31 -0.53 2.53
C ILE A 208 13.05 -1.82 2.18
N GLY A 209 14.14 -2.10 2.92
CA GLY A 209 14.86 -3.37 2.84
C GLY A 209 14.32 -4.40 3.82
N TYR A 210 14.95 -5.58 3.83
CA TYR A 210 14.69 -6.57 4.87
C TYR A 210 15.05 -6.01 6.25
N PRO A 211 14.21 -6.21 7.27
CA PRO A 211 14.51 -5.74 8.61
C PRO A 211 15.68 -6.53 9.22
N PRO A 212 16.44 -5.95 10.15
CA PRO A 212 17.37 -6.71 10.98
C PRO A 212 16.64 -7.86 11.72
N ALA A 213 17.33 -8.98 11.95
CA ALA A 213 16.74 -10.20 12.54
C ALA A 213 15.91 -9.93 13.81
N GLU A 214 16.42 -9.13 14.74
CA GLU A 214 15.70 -8.81 15.99
C GLU A 214 14.38 -8.07 15.73
N ARG A 215 14.33 -7.19 14.73
CA ARG A 215 13.09 -6.51 14.34
C ARG A 215 12.15 -7.47 13.65
N GLU A 216 12.64 -8.38 12.80
CA GLU A 216 11.82 -9.37 12.11
C GLU A 216 11.17 -10.32 13.11
N VAL A 217 11.90 -10.77 14.15
CA VAL A 217 11.32 -11.52 15.26
C VAL A 217 10.18 -10.77 15.94
N GLN A 218 10.37 -9.48 16.24
CA GLN A 218 9.31 -8.65 16.82
C GLN A 218 8.09 -8.53 15.89
N ILE A 219 8.30 -8.41 14.58
CA ILE A 219 7.22 -8.38 13.58
C ILE A 219 6.43 -9.70 13.62
N VAL A 220 7.12 -10.85 13.62
CA VAL A 220 6.47 -12.16 13.71
C VAL A 220 5.62 -12.26 14.98
N LEU A 221 6.16 -11.89 16.15
CA LEU A 221 5.43 -11.95 17.44
C LEU A 221 4.22 -11.02 17.51
N ILE A 222 4.29 -9.84 16.87
CA ILE A 222 3.15 -8.91 16.80
C ILE A 222 2.06 -9.45 15.87
N ARG A 223 2.44 -10.08 14.76
CA ARG A 223 1.50 -10.56 13.75
C ARG A 223 0.89 -11.91 14.11
N GLU A 224 1.64 -12.75 14.81
CA GLU A 224 1.25 -14.09 15.24
C GLU A 224 1.48 -14.25 16.76
N PRO A 225 0.59 -13.73 17.62
CA PRO A 225 0.76 -13.76 19.07
C PRO A 225 0.79 -15.18 19.69
N GLY A 226 0.38 -16.20 18.93
CA GLY A 226 0.45 -17.62 19.34
C GLY A 226 1.84 -18.23 19.21
N VAL A 227 2.69 -17.66 18.35
CA VAL A 227 4.04 -18.16 18.08
C VAL A 227 4.96 -17.82 19.26
N SER A 228 5.72 -18.83 19.77
CA SER A 228 6.70 -18.60 20.82
C SER A 228 7.90 -17.79 20.31
N GLU A 229 8.54 -17.02 21.19
CA GLU A 229 9.74 -16.26 20.83
C GLU A 229 10.87 -17.17 20.33
N ALA A 230 11.02 -18.35 20.90
CA ALA A 230 12.03 -19.33 20.47
C ALA A 230 11.77 -19.77 19.02
N LEU A 231 10.54 -20.13 18.68
CA LEU A 231 10.17 -20.50 17.30
C LEU A 231 10.34 -19.32 16.33
N ALA A 232 9.91 -18.12 16.70
CA ALA A 232 10.10 -16.94 15.87
C ALA A 232 11.58 -16.67 15.55
N ARG A 233 12.48 -16.80 16.56
CA ARG A 233 13.92 -16.68 16.38
C ARG A 233 14.48 -17.76 15.45
N ASN A 234 14.05 -19.01 15.60
CA ASN A 234 14.46 -20.11 14.74
C ASN A 234 14.07 -19.87 13.26
N VAL A 235 12.82 -19.53 13.03
CA VAL A 235 12.31 -19.27 11.67
C VAL A 235 13.01 -18.06 11.04
N VAL A 236 13.17 -16.95 11.77
CA VAL A 236 13.88 -15.77 11.27
C VAL A 236 15.34 -16.09 10.95
N ALA A 237 16.02 -16.88 11.78
CA ALA A 237 17.39 -17.31 11.50
C ALA A 237 17.48 -18.15 10.23
N ALA A 238 16.54 -19.09 10.05
CA ALA A 238 16.44 -19.93 8.85
C ALA A 238 16.18 -19.08 7.60
N VAL A 239 15.22 -18.13 7.65
CA VAL A 239 14.89 -17.23 6.53
C VAL A 239 16.10 -16.36 6.17
N ASN A 240 16.85 -15.84 7.14
CA ASN A 240 18.04 -15.07 6.86
C ASN A 240 19.13 -15.88 6.14
N ARG A 241 19.25 -17.19 6.40
CA ARG A 241 20.13 -18.09 5.65
C ARG A 241 19.59 -18.34 4.23
N LEU A 242 18.27 -18.55 4.09
CA LEU A 242 17.65 -18.67 2.77
C LEU A 242 17.95 -17.46 1.88
N ARG A 243 17.88 -16.25 2.43
CA ARG A 243 18.21 -15.00 1.70
C ARG A 243 19.68 -14.88 1.28
N GLN A 244 20.56 -15.71 1.84
CA GLN A 244 21.99 -15.76 1.44
C GLN A 244 22.24 -16.77 0.31
N LEU A 245 21.29 -17.66 0.03
CA LEU A 245 21.35 -18.55 -1.11
C LEU A 245 21.01 -17.80 -2.39
N ASP A 246 21.49 -18.32 -3.52
CA ASP A 246 21.18 -17.80 -4.86
C ASP A 246 19.80 -18.29 -5.31
N LEU A 247 18.76 -17.67 -4.74
CA LEU A 247 17.37 -17.96 -5.04
C LEU A 247 16.83 -16.97 -6.07
N ALA A 248 16.04 -17.46 -6.98
CA ALA A 248 15.32 -16.63 -7.94
C ALA A 248 14.33 -15.66 -7.23
N LYS A 249 13.76 -16.13 -6.11
CA LYS A 249 12.83 -15.34 -5.30
C LYS A 249 13.10 -15.51 -3.80
N PRO A 250 14.00 -14.70 -3.24
CA PRO A 250 14.26 -14.72 -1.81
C PRO A 250 12.99 -14.42 -0.99
N PRO A 251 12.77 -15.12 0.15
CA PRO A 251 11.59 -14.93 0.97
C PRO A 251 11.55 -13.55 1.64
N GLY A 252 10.38 -12.90 1.59
CA GLY A 252 10.11 -11.66 2.30
C GLY A 252 9.69 -11.86 3.75
N VAL A 253 9.33 -10.77 4.42
CA VAL A 253 8.82 -10.80 5.80
C VAL A 253 7.45 -11.49 5.87
N ALA A 254 6.64 -11.37 4.83
CA ALA A 254 5.35 -12.05 4.76
C ALA A 254 5.52 -13.57 4.79
N GLU A 255 6.46 -14.11 4.00
CA GLU A 255 6.78 -15.52 3.98
C GLU A 255 7.38 -16.01 5.31
N THR A 256 8.14 -15.16 6.02
CA THR A 256 8.63 -15.44 7.37
C THR A 256 7.47 -15.63 8.35
N ILE A 257 6.49 -14.73 8.32
CA ILE A 257 5.28 -14.81 9.18
C ILE A 257 4.49 -16.08 8.86
N ASP A 258 4.24 -16.33 7.57
CA ASP A 258 3.49 -17.51 7.11
C ASP A 258 4.19 -18.81 7.53
N TRP A 259 5.52 -18.86 7.46
CA TRP A 259 6.26 -20.04 7.87
C TRP A 259 6.20 -20.26 9.39
N ALA A 260 6.42 -19.22 10.18
CA ALA A 260 6.31 -19.30 11.64
C ALA A 260 4.91 -19.79 12.08
N ARG A 261 3.86 -19.24 11.49
CA ARG A 261 2.48 -19.68 11.70
C ARG A 261 2.25 -21.13 11.28
N THR A 262 2.79 -21.54 10.13
CA THR A 262 2.61 -22.92 9.62
C THR A 262 3.27 -23.93 10.55
N VAL A 263 4.47 -23.64 11.05
CA VAL A 263 5.18 -24.49 12.01
C VAL A 263 4.41 -24.58 13.34
N ASP A 264 3.93 -23.47 13.86
CA ASP A 264 3.13 -23.41 15.09
C ASP A 264 1.82 -24.23 14.98
N LEU A 265 1.12 -24.12 13.84
CA LEU A 265 -0.10 -24.89 13.55
C LEU A 265 0.13 -26.41 13.55
N LEU A 266 1.34 -26.87 13.22
CA LEU A 266 1.73 -28.28 13.28
C LEU A 266 2.25 -28.70 14.67
N GLY A 267 2.19 -27.80 15.66
CA GLY A 267 2.64 -28.05 17.03
C GLY A 267 4.17 -28.00 17.18
N GLY A 268 4.90 -27.45 16.20
CA GLY A 268 6.35 -27.29 16.29
C GLY A 268 6.72 -26.17 17.26
N THR A 269 7.63 -26.48 18.19
CA THR A 269 8.20 -25.50 19.13
C THR A 269 9.56 -24.97 18.68
N ALA A 270 10.15 -25.64 17.70
CA ALA A 270 11.40 -25.28 17.01
C ALA A 270 11.34 -25.77 15.58
N LEU A 271 12.21 -25.21 14.72
CA LEU A 271 12.30 -25.58 13.31
C LEU A 271 13.42 -26.61 13.12
N ASP A 272 13.09 -27.91 13.18
CA ASP A 272 14.00 -28.98 12.82
C ASP A 272 14.00 -29.28 11.31
N PRO A 273 14.99 -30.03 10.77
CA PRO A 273 15.09 -30.30 9.33
C PRO A 273 13.86 -31.01 8.73
N GLN A 274 13.21 -31.92 9.47
CA GLN A 274 12.04 -32.64 8.98
C GLN A 274 10.84 -31.68 8.87
N LEU A 275 10.58 -30.90 9.91
CA LEU A 275 9.50 -29.94 9.93
C LEU A 275 9.72 -28.81 8.88
N ALA A 276 10.99 -28.40 8.71
CA ALA A 276 11.36 -27.46 7.65
C ALA A 276 11.08 -28.04 6.26
N HIS A 277 11.42 -29.30 6.01
CA HIS A 277 11.12 -30.01 4.77
C HIS A 277 9.61 -30.05 4.48
N ASP A 278 8.82 -30.40 5.49
CA ASP A 278 7.37 -30.58 5.35
C ASP A 278 6.63 -29.24 5.17
N THR A 279 7.22 -28.13 5.64
CA THR A 279 6.61 -26.78 5.60
C THR A 279 7.27 -25.82 4.61
N ILE A 280 8.27 -26.27 3.85
CA ILE A 280 9.06 -25.43 2.92
C ILE A 280 8.20 -24.62 1.94
N GLY A 281 7.05 -25.15 1.51
CA GLY A 281 6.12 -24.46 0.62
C GLY A 281 5.47 -23.22 1.23
N ALA A 282 5.56 -23.01 2.56
CA ALA A 282 5.13 -21.76 3.18
C ALA A 282 6.09 -20.61 2.87
N VAL A 283 7.39 -20.90 2.71
CA VAL A 283 8.44 -19.88 2.58
C VAL A 283 9.04 -19.80 1.17
N VAL A 284 9.11 -20.89 0.42
CA VAL A 284 9.65 -20.95 -0.96
C VAL A 284 8.49 -21.07 -1.95
N LYS A 285 8.44 -20.17 -2.94
CA LYS A 285 7.32 -20.06 -3.90
C LYS A 285 7.69 -20.40 -5.33
N GLU A 286 8.97 -20.71 -5.61
CA GLU A 286 9.46 -21.09 -6.94
C GLU A 286 9.97 -22.53 -6.92
N ARG A 287 9.69 -23.27 -7.98
CA ARG A 287 10.04 -24.69 -8.07
C ARG A 287 11.56 -24.92 -8.05
N ASP A 288 12.28 -24.10 -8.82
CA ASP A 288 13.74 -24.25 -8.95
C ASP A 288 14.43 -23.93 -7.61
N ASP A 289 13.90 -22.96 -6.85
CA ASP A 289 14.38 -22.63 -5.52
C ASP A 289 14.14 -23.77 -4.51
N LEU A 290 13.07 -24.57 -4.66
CA LEU A 290 12.77 -25.71 -3.78
C LEU A 290 13.90 -26.75 -3.77
N ASP A 291 14.48 -27.05 -4.93
CA ASP A 291 15.56 -28.04 -5.02
C ASP A 291 16.83 -27.49 -4.34
N VAL A 292 17.18 -26.22 -4.58
CA VAL A 292 18.30 -25.54 -3.92
C VAL A 292 18.14 -25.55 -2.41
N VAL A 293 16.94 -25.25 -1.90
CA VAL A 293 16.68 -25.17 -0.46
C VAL A 293 16.68 -26.56 0.18
N ARG A 294 16.15 -27.59 -0.49
CA ARG A 294 16.17 -28.99 0.01
C ARG A 294 17.58 -29.52 0.21
N ASP A 295 18.48 -29.20 -0.71
CA ASP A 295 19.88 -29.63 -0.62
C ASP A 295 20.63 -28.94 0.53
N ASN A 296 20.11 -27.83 1.05
CA ASN A 296 20.72 -27.02 2.12
C ASN A 296 19.94 -27.04 3.44
N LEU A 297 18.91 -27.90 3.61
CA LEU A 297 18.01 -27.88 4.76
C LEU A 297 18.74 -28.03 6.11
N GLU A 298 19.74 -28.91 6.20
CA GLU A 298 20.50 -29.10 7.45
C GLU A 298 21.26 -27.83 7.84
N GLU A 299 21.85 -27.12 6.87
CA GLU A 299 22.55 -25.85 7.11
C GLU A 299 21.57 -24.75 7.49
N ILE A 300 20.43 -24.67 6.81
CA ILE A 300 19.38 -23.66 7.06
C ILE A 300 18.82 -23.79 8.47
N THR A 301 18.63 -25.00 8.97
CA THR A 301 18.08 -25.27 10.31
C THR A 301 19.14 -25.43 11.41
N SER A 302 20.44 -25.55 11.06
CA SER A 302 21.52 -25.71 12.05
C SER A 302 21.65 -24.47 12.93
N GLY A 303 21.59 -24.65 14.24
CA GLY A 303 21.71 -23.57 15.24
C GLY A 303 20.47 -22.68 15.35
N ALA A 304 19.33 -23.20 14.96
CA ALA A 304 18.04 -22.61 15.26
C ALA A 304 17.58 -22.97 16.68
#